data_11b80007d0b1ac67b890693f9a221842
#
_entry.id   11b80007d0b1ac67b890693f9a221842
#
_cell.length_a   1.000
_cell.length_b   1.000
_cell.length_c   1.000
_cell.angle_alpha   90.00
_cell.angle_beta   90.00
_cell.angle_gamma   90.00
#
_symmetry.space_group_name_H-M   'P 1'
#
loop_
_entity.id
_entity.type
_entity.pdbx_description
1 polymer ?
#
loop_
_entity_poly.entity_id
_entity_poly.type
_entity_poly.pdbx_seq_one_letter_code
_entity_poly.pdbx_strand_id
1 'polypeptide(L)'
;MPDVNLSRAADEGIGARIARKRRARGLTQQGLATRAFVSRSLIQQVETGRKPATPSLVAAVASALHVDPSEIYGQPYGNEIGRADRIHESIDEMRRALACVDVPLELDVPPRSLGELAAEVSRVRRLAQDAQHSQVGDRISALITELSFHVNDSGDPRAWTLLNNAQAVAVSLARRLGYNDLANFGIERAAAAAARSEDPNLPRLAQLSRALLLMTIGAWDAGMKLVERAGTGMDLDSSESRAVFGALQLRAAILSARAGRAGDAWEHYGLASEAARQLPERAPDFYGLQFHLLNVAIHGVAVAVELTDFDEAIRRDSRLSLPTSVSAERRAHHEIDVGRALVSTGQWDQALRRLLRAESIAPQMTRYHPMARESVIRLIDHHRKLPEPLRLLQDRMSLT
;
A
#
# COMPACT_ATOMS: atom_id res chain seq x y z
N MET A 1 -32.00 18.74 9.33
CA MET A 1 -30.78 19.27 8.71
C MET A 1 -29.53 18.71 9.42
N PRO A 2 -29.15 17.45 9.24
CA PRO A 2 -27.83 16.91 9.66
C PRO A 2 -26.84 16.66 8.52
N ASP A 3 -27.26 16.70 7.23
CA ASP A 3 -26.42 16.20 6.13
C ASP A 3 -25.30 17.13 5.61
N VAL A 4 -25.34 18.43 5.94
CA VAL A 4 -24.35 19.40 5.44
C VAL A 4 -23.00 19.28 6.17
N ASN A 5 -22.98 18.70 7.38
CA ASN A 5 -21.74 18.57 8.17
C ASN A 5 -20.93 17.31 7.86
N LEU A 6 -21.54 16.25 7.32
CA LEU A 6 -20.85 15.02 6.95
C LEU A 6 -20.09 15.17 5.61
N SER A 7 -20.67 15.91 4.65
CA SER A 7 -20.05 16.17 3.34
C SER A 7 -18.76 17.02 3.44
N ARG A 8 -18.72 18.01 4.33
CA ARG A 8 -17.51 18.84 4.56
C ARG A 8 -16.36 18.12 5.25
N ALA A 9 -16.61 17.01 5.96
CA ALA A 9 -15.59 16.29 6.70
C ALA A 9 -14.71 15.39 5.79
N ALA A 10 -15.20 15.03 4.63
CA ALA A 10 -14.53 14.13 3.69
C ALA A 10 -13.44 14.82 2.86
N ASP A 11 -13.60 16.11 2.61
CA ASP A 11 -12.74 16.92 1.74
C ASP A 11 -11.61 17.64 2.46
N GLU A 12 -11.55 17.49 3.78
CA GLU A 12 -10.49 18.08 4.59
C GLU A 12 -9.14 17.38 4.33
N GLY A 13 -8.08 18.14 4.10
CA GLY A 13 -6.70 17.62 4.11
C GLY A 13 -6.34 16.94 5.43
N ILE A 14 -5.30 16.14 5.42
CA ILE A 14 -4.83 15.37 6.60
C ILE A 14 -4.63 16.30 7.82
N GLY A 15 -4.05 17.47 7.63
CA GLY A 15 -3.82 18.44 8.72
C GLY A 15 -5.10 18.91 9.38
N ALA A 16 -6.13 19.23 8.61
CA ALA A 16 -7.44 19.65 9.12
C ALA A 16 -8.15 18.53 9.89
N ARG A 17 -8.07 17.27 9.41
CA ARG A 17 -8.59 16.09 10.13
C ARG A 17 -7.86 15.88 11.46
N ILE A 18 -6.54 16.03 11.49
CA ILE A 18 -5.75 15.98 12.73
C ILE A 18 -6.27 17.04 13.70
N ALA A 19 -6.40 18.29 13.27
CA ALA A 19 -6.86 19.38 14.12
C ALA A 19 -8.27 19.12 14.68
N ARG A 20 -9.19 18.63 13.87
CA ARG A 20 -10.56 18.29 14.25
C ARG A 20 -10.58 17.17 15.31
N LYS A 21 -9.86 16.06 15.07
CA LYS A 21 -9.79 14.93 15.99
C LYS A 21 -9.09 15.30 17.29
N ARG A 22 -8.03 16.12 17.25
CA ARG A 22 -7.36 16.66 18.44
C ARG A 22 -8.32 17.47 19.30
N ARG A 23 -9.08 18.40 18.69
CA ARG A 23 -10.08 19.23 19.41
C ARG A 23 -11.19 18.37 20.00
N ALA A 24 -11.68 17.37 19.29
CA ALA A 24 -12.68 16.43 19.79
C ALA A 24 -12.20 15.64 21.02
N ARG A 25 -10.89 15.46 21.19
CA ARG A 25 -10.26 14.84 22.37
C ARG A 25 -9.86 15.87 23.44
N GLY A 26 -10.23 17.15 23.29
CA GLY A 26 -9.90 18.21 24.25
C GLY A 26 -8.39 18.52 24.34
N LEU A 27 -7.59 18.13 23.36
CA LEU A 27 -6.13 18.31 23.41
C LEU A 27 -5.72 19.64 22.81
N THR A 28 -4.72 20.30 23.44
CA THR A 28 -3.98 21.40 22.86
C THR A 28 -2.97 20.87 21.81
N GLN A 29 -2.45 21.72 20.93
CA GLN A 29 -1.36 21.33 20.02
C GLN A 29 -0.13 20.82 20.77
N GLN A 30 0.20 21.43 21.90
CA GLN A 30 1.28 20.98 22.79
C GLN A 30 0.96 19.60 23.37
N GLY A 31 -0.26 19.37 23.85
CA GLY A 31 -0.68 18.08 24.41
C GLY A 31 -0.62 16.94 23.39
N LEU A 32 -1.04 17.19 22.12
CA LEU A 32 -0.89 16.22 21.05
C LEU A 32 0.59 15.99 20.72
N ALA A 33 1.38 17.04 20.59
CA ALA A 33 2.80 16.95 20.26
C ALA A 33 3.57 16.09 21.28
N THR A 34 3.32 16.31 22.58
CA THR A 34 3.92 15.50 23.66
C THR A 34 3.55 14.03 23.55
N ARG A 35 2.26 13.70 23.30
CA ARG A 35 1.79 12.31 23.17
C ARG A 35 2.30 11.62 21.91
N ALA A 36 2.44 12.37 20.83
CA ALA A 36 2.94 11.87 19.53
C ALA A 36 4.47 11.87 19.44
N PHE A 37 5.19 12.33 20.49
CA PHE A 37 6.66 12.45 20.52
C PHE A 37 7.22 13.31 19.38
N VAL A 38 6.53 14.40 19.03
CA VAL A 38 6.95 15.35 18.00
C VAL A 38 6.96 16.78 18.55
N SER A 39 7.52 17.73 17.77
CA SER A 39 7.49 19.13 18.18
C SER A 39 6.10 19.76 18.01
N ARG A 40 5.73 20.69 18.90
CA ARG A 40 4.52 21.50 18.74
C ARG A 40 4.51 22.27 17.41
N SER A 41 5.66 22.77 16.98
CA SER A 41 5.80 23.50 15.71
C SER A 41 5.43 22.62 14.52
N LEU A 42 5.81 21.32 14.53
CA LEU A 42 5.44 20.39 13.48
C LEU A 42 3.92 20.19 13.44
N ILE A 43 3.27 19.95 14.59
CA ILE A 43 1.80 19.83 14.65
C ILE A 43 1.13 21.07 14.10
N GLN A 44 1.58 22.28 14.53
CA GLN A 44 1.02 23.56 14.06
C GLN A 44 1.18 23.71 12.53
N GLN A 45 2.36 23.42 12.00
CA GLN A 45 2.64 23.57 10.55
C GLN A 45 1.80 22.61 9.72
N VAL A 46 1.57 21.39 10.20
CA VAL A 46 0.73 20.39 9.52
C VAL A 46 -0.74 20.75 9.62
N GLU A 47 -1.24 21.13 10.80
CA GLU A 47 -2.64 21.53 10.99
C GLU A 47 -3.02 22.77 10.16
N THR A 48 -2.05 23.66 9.90
CA THR A 48 -2.25 24.88 9.07
C THR A 48 -1.93 24.67 7.59
N GLY A 49 -1.61 23.45 7.15
CA GLY A 49 -1.26 23.14 5.78
C GLY A 49 0.10 23.68 5.31
N ARG A 50 0.91 24.26 6.20
CA ARG A 50 2.25 24.79 5.86
C ARG A 50 3.27 23.69 5.56
N LYS A 51 3.06 22.49 6.16
CA LYS A 51 3.92 21.32 5.96
C LYS A 51 3.06 20.09 5.68
N PRO A 52 3.45 19.23 4.72
CA PRO A 52 2.72 17.99 4.48
C PRO A 52 2.85 17.03 5.68
N ALA A 53 1.79 16.28 5.96
CA ALA A 53 1.86 15.18 6.90
C ALA A 53 2.58 13.99 6.26
N THR A 54 3.65 13.51 6.89
CA THR A 54 4.30 12.26 6.48
C THR A 54 3.54 11.05 7.02
N PRO A 55 3.65 9.86 6.40
CA PRO A 55 3.06 8.64 6.95
C PRO A 55 3.51 8.35 8.39
N SER A 56 4.76 8.65 8.74
CA SER A 56 5.28 8.51 10.10
C SER A 56 4.57 9.44 11.08
N LEU A 57 4.32 10.69 10.70
CA LEU A 57 3.57 11.63 11.55
C LEU A 57 2.12 11.18 11.71
N VAL A 58 1.48 10.73 10.61
CA VAL A 58 0.10 10.22 10.67
C VAL A 58 -0.01 9.06 11.65
N ALA A 59 0.90 8.09 11.59
CA ALA A 59 0.93 6.96 12.50
C ALA A 59 1.13 7.40 13.98
N ALA A 60 2.07 8.30 14.25
CA ALA A 60 2.33 8.83 15.60
C ALA A 60 1.11 9.59 16.16
N VAL A 61 0.48 10.43 15.33
CA VAL A 61 -0.73 11.18 15.73
C VAL A 61 -1.93 10.27 15.93
N ALA A 62 -2.14 9.28 15.06
CA ALA A 62 -3.22 8.31 15.20
C ALA A 62 -3.11 7.54 16.50
N SER A 63 -1.91 7.05 16.83
CA SER A 63 -1.61 6.41 18.12
C SER A 63 -1.91 7.34 19.31
N ALA A 64 -1.43 8.60 19.26
CA ALA A 64 -1.64 9.59 20.31
C ALA A 64 -3.12 9.98 20.51
N LEU A 65 -3.92 9.87 19.45
CA LEU A 65 -5.38 10.14 19.47
C LEU A 65 -6.21 8.88 19.68
N HIS A 66 -5.61 7.68 19.74
CA HIS A 66 -6.31 6.40 19.83
C HIS A 66 -7.34 6.21 18.70
N VAL A 67 -6.91 6.41 17.45
CA VAL A 67 -7.70 6.20 16.24
C VAL A 67 -6.90 5.39 15.21
N ASP A 68 -7.59 4.74 14.27
CA ASP A 68 -6.90 4.10 13.16
C ASP A 68 -6.30 5.15 12.21
N PRO A 69 -5.09 4.95 11.66
CA PRO A 69 -4.51 5.85 10.67
C PRO A 69 -5.41 6.12 9.45
N SER A 70 -6.24 5.15 9.04
CA SER A 70 -7.21 5.35 7.97
C SER A 70 -8.21 6.47 8.26
N GLU A 71 -8.57 6.68 9.52
CA GLU A 71 -9.44 7.78 9.91
C GLU A 71 -8.77 9.16 9.73
N ILE A 72 -7.44 9.23 9.92
CA ILE A 72 -6.66 10.44 9.64
C ILE A 72 -6.53 10.65 8.12
N TYR A 73 -6.38 9.58 7.35
CA TYR A 73 -6.41 9.63 5.88
C TYR A 73 -7.80 9.92 5.32
N GLY A 74 -8.88 9.68 6.08
CA GLY A 74 -10.26 9.77 5.63
C GLY A 74 -10.70 8.56 4.81
N GLN A 75 -10.04 7.43 4.97
CA GLN A 75 -10.38 6.17 4.31
C GLN A 75 -11.37 5.33 5.15
N PRO A 76 -12.14 4.42 4.53
CA PRO A 76 -12.27 4.25 3.09
C PRO A 76 -12.99 5.43 2.43
N TYR A 77 -12.53 5.84 1.25
CA TYR A 77 -13.17 6.91 0.47
C TYR A 77 -14.45 6.38 -0.19
N GLY A 78 -15.50 6.11 0.55
CA GLY A 78 -16.74 5.49 0.10
C GLY A 78 -17.37 6.14 -1.14
N ASN A 79 -18.61 6.55 -1.06
CA ASN A 79 -19.43 7.08 -2.16
C ASN A 79 -18.93 8.39 -2.82
N GLU A 80 -17.77 8.89 -2.44
CA GLU A 80 -17.23 10.17 -2.87
C GLU A 80 -16.47 10.08 -4.19
N ILE A 81 -15.82 8.96 -4.49
CA ILE A 81 -15.09 8.77 -5.74
C ILE A 81 -16.00 8.18 -6.80
N GLY A 82 -16.81 9.05 -7.41
CA GLY A 82 -17.61 8.78 -8.59
C GLY A 82 -18.63 7.63 -8.46
N ARG A 83 -19.90 7.88 -8.73
CA ARG A 83 -20.98 6.85 -8.77
C ARG A 83 -20.71 5.68 -9.74
N ALA A 84 -19.69 5.77 -10.59
CA ALA A 84 -19.29 4.74 -11.53
C ALA A 84 -18.25 3.75 -10.98
N ASP A 85 -17.62 4.04 -9.84
CA ASP A 85 -16.58 3.17 -9.28
C ASP A 85 -17.19 2.20 -8.26
N ARG A 86 -17.56 1.01 -8.75
CA ARG A 86 -18.21 -0.05 -7.95
C ARG A 86 -17.23 -0.89 -7.12
N ILE A 87 -15.97 -0.48 -7.02
CA ILE A 87 -14.93 -1.28 -6.37
C ILE A 87 -15.25 -1.66 -4.92
N HIS A 88 -15.94 -0.77 -4.20
CA HIS A 88 -16.34 -1.02 -2.80
C HIS A 88 -17.45 -2.06 -2.67
N GLU A 89 -18.21 -2.33 -3.73
CA GLU A 89 -19.28 -3.34 -3.71
C GLU A 89 -18.71 -4.76 -3.54
N SER A 90 -17.50 -5.01 -4.05
CA SER A 90 -16.82 -6.31 -3.93
C SER A 90 -16.32 -6.63 -2.51
N ILE A 91 -16.27 -5.65 -1.61
CA ILE A 91 -15.67 -5.80 -0.28
C ILE A 91 -16.47 -6.75 0.61
N ASP A 92 -17.81 -6.70 0.55
CA ASP A 92 -18.64 -7.55 1.39
C ASP A 92 -18.59 -9.02 0.96
N GLU A 93 -18.53 -9.28 -0.34
CA GLU A 93 -18.32 -10.62 -0.87
C GLU A 93 -16.94 -11.15 -0.52
N MET A 94 -15.90 -10.32 -0.64
CA MET A 94 -14.53 -10.68 -0.27
C MET A 94 -14.43 -11.00 1.23
N ARG A 95 -15.14 -10.24 2.08
CA ARG A 95 -15.20 -10.49 3.53
C ARG A 95 -15.81 -11.86 3.82
N ARG A 96 -16.93 -12.21 3.16
CA ARG A 96 -17.56 -13.53 3.29
C ARG A 96 -16.65 -14.65 2.80
N ALA A 97 -16.04 -14.50 1.62
CA ALA A 97 -15.13 -15.52 1.07
C ALA A 97 -13.94 -15.80 2.01
N LEU A 98 -13.33 -14.75 2.59
CA LEU A 98 -12.25 -14.90 3.57
C LEU A 98 -12.73 -15.53 4.89
N ALA A 99 -13.96 -15.25 5.32
CA ALA A 99 -14.52 -15.79 6.56
C ALA A 99 -14.84 -17.29 6.43
N CYS A 100 -15.29 -17.74 5.27
CA CYS A 100 -15.80 -19.09 5.03
C CYS A 100 -14.74 -20.08 4.55
N VAL A 101 -13.45 -19.76 4.57
CA VAL A 101 -12.36 -20.61 4.05
C VAL A 101 -12.36 -22.01 4.68
N ASP A 102 -12.63 -22.11 5.99
CA ASP A 102 -12.60 -23.36 6.74
C ASP A 102 -14.00 -24.06 6.80
N VAL A 103 -14.98 -23.54 6.08
CA VAL A 103 -16.33 -24.07 6.06
C VAL A 103 -16.51 -24.85 4.76
N PRO A 104 -16.83 -26.15 4.81
CA PRO A 104 -17.20 -26.89 3.61
C PRO A 104 -18.44 -26.25 2.97
N LEU A 105 -18.29 -25.72 1.78
CA LEU A 105 -19.36 -25.07 1.03
C LEU A 105 -19.87 -26.04 -0.04
N GLU A 106 -21.21 -26.17 -0.13
CA GLU A 106 -21.84 -26.74 -1.31
C GLU A 106 -21.85 -25.69 -2.41
N LEU A 107 -21.29 -26.01 -3.57
CA LEU A 107 -21.29 -25.14 -4.72
C LEU A 107 -22.41 -25.56 -5.67
N ASP A 108 -23.20 -24.60 -6.17
CA ASP A 108 -24.26 -24.85 -7.15
C ASP A 108 -23.74 -25.43 -8.46
N VAL A 109 -22.47 -25.18 -8.77
CA VAL A 109 -21.76 -25.66 -9.96
C VAL A 109 -20.45 -26.31 -9.51
N PRO A 110 -20.04 -27.44 -10.11
CA PRO A 110 -18.75 -28.06 -9.79
C PRO A 110 -17.60 -27.05 -9.92
N PRO A 111 -16.64 -27.01 -8.97
CA PRO A 111 -15.51 -26.09 -9.01
C PRO A 111 -14.63 -26.40 -10.22
N ARG A 112 -13.99 -25.36 -10.74
CA ARG A 112 -12.96 -25.51 -11.79
C ARG A 112 -11.79 -26.36 -11.29
N SER A 113 -11.06 -26.97 -12.22
CA SER A 113 -9.84 -27.72 -11.92
C SER A 113 -8.75 -26.81 -11.32
N LEU A 114 -7.84 -27.38 -10.53
CA LEU A 114 -6.69 -26.63 -9.98
C LEU A 114 -5.82 -25.97 -11.07
N GLY A 115 -5.76 -26.57 -12.29
CA GLY A 115 -5.06 -25.99 -13.42
C GLY A 115 -5.71 -24.70 -13.92
N GLU A 116 -7.04 -24.69 -14.06
CA GLU A 116 -7.81 -23.49 -14.45
C GLU A 116 -7.74 -22.41 -13.35
N LEU A 117 -7.83 -22.81 -12.08
CA LEU A 117 -7.71 -21.89 -10.94
C LEU A 117 -6.30 -21.29 -10.84
N ALA A 118 -5.24 -22.05 -11.16
CA ALA A 118 -3.88 -21.52 -11.23
C ALA A 118 -3.73 -20.43 -12.32
N ALA A 119 -4.36 -20.65 -13.47
CA ALA A 119 -4.40 -19.65 -14.54
C ALA A 119 -5.17 -18.38 -14.09
N GLU A 120 -6.29 -18.55 -13.37
CA GLU A 120 -7.08 -17.43 -12.86
C GLU A 120 -6.34 -16.68 -11.74
N VAL A 121 -5.66 -17.34 -10.80
CA VAL A 121 -4.78 -16.72 -9.80
C VAL A 121 -3.72 -15.86 -10.48
N SER A 122 -3.08 -16.40 -11.53
CA SER A 122 -2.08 -15.67 -12.30
C SER A 122 -2.67 -14.46 -13.02
N ARG A 123 -3.90 -14.57 -13.52
CA ARG A 123 -4.63 -13.47 -14.16
C ARG A 123 -4.96 -12.37 -13.17
N VAL A 124 -5.54 -12.72 -12.02
CA VAL A 124 -5.92 -11.75 -10.98
C VAL A 124 -4.69 -11.02 -10.42
N ARG A 125 -3.55 -11.72 -10.29
CA ARG A 125 -2.28 -11.12 -9.93
C ARG A 125 -1.82 -10.08 -10.96
N ARG A 126 -1.88 -10.39 -12.25
CA ARG A 126 -1.56 -9.43 -13.31
C ARG A 126 -2.49 -8.21 -13.28
N LEU A 127 -3.79 -8.41 -13.11
CA LEU A 127 -4.75 -7.31 -12.95
C LEU A 127 -4.39 -6.40 -11.76
N ALA A 128 -3.96 -6.98 -10.64
CA ALA A 128 -3.50 -6.21 -9.48
C ALA A 128 -2.22 -5.40 -9.79
N GLN A 129 -1.25 -5.99 -10.50
CA GLN A 129 -0.03 -5.32 -10.96
C GLN A 129 -0.32 -4.20 -11.98
N ASP A 130 -1.34 -4.39 -12.81
CA ASP A 130 -1.83 -3.40 -13.77
C ASP A 130 -2.79 -2.37 -13.14
N ALA A 131 -2.93 -2.40 -11.80
CA ALA A 131 -3.79 -1.52 -11.01
C ALA A 131 -5.28 -1.54 -11.43
N GLN A 132 -5.75 -2.65 -11.99
CA GLN A 132 -7.14 -2.86 -12.43
C GLN A 132 -8.01 -3.34 -11.25
N HIS A 133 -8.15 -2.49 -10.22
CA HIS A 133 -8.70 -2.88 -8.93
C HIS A 133 -10.15 -3.38 -9.00
N SER A 134 -11.02 -2.76 -9.82
CA SER A 134 -12.39 -3.22 -10.01
C SER A 134 -12.43 -4.64 -10.60
N GLN A 135 -11.59 -4.91 -11.62
CA GLN A 135 -11.53 -6.25 -12.21
C GLN A 135 -10.97 -7.32 -11.24
N VAL A 136 -10.10 -6.91 -10.30
CA VAL A 136 -9.68 -7.78 -9.19
C VAL A 136 -10.87 -8.06 -8.28
N GLY A 137 -11.60 -7.01 -7.87
CA GLY A 137 -12.78 -7.12 -7.01
C GLY A 137 -13.83 -8.08 -7.56
N ASP A 138 -14.15 -7.97 -8.85
CA ASP A 138 -15.15 -8.79 -9.54
C ASP A 138 -14.83 -10.30 -9.55
N ARG A 139 -13.58 -10.70 -9.27
CA ARG A 139 -13.10 -12.08 -9.45
C ARG A 139 -12.63 -12.75 -8.18
N ILE A 140 -12.10 -11.95 -7.24
CA ILE A 140 -11.31 -12.48 -6.13
C ILE A 140 -12.14 -13.31 -5.16
N SER A 141 -13.40 -12.93 -4.92
CA SER A 141 -14.29 -13.61 -3.98
C SER A 141 -14.65 -15.01 -4.47
N ALA A 142 -15.09 -15.14 -5.72
CA ALA A 142 -15.40 -16.46 -6.33
C ALA A 142 -14.15 -17.35 -6.39
N LEU A 143 -12.98 -16.78 -6.75
CA LEU A 143 -11.71 -17.52 -6.79
C LEU A 143 -11.32 -18.08 -5.42
N ILE A 144 -11.44 -17.29 -4.34
CA ILE A 144 -11.16 -17.75 -2.97
C ILE A 144 -12.15 -18.85 -2.59
N THR A 145 -13.44 -18.73 -2.92
CA THR A 145 -14.48 -19.70 -2.61
C THR A 145 -14.21 -21.06 -3.29
N GLU A 146 -13.90 -21.06 -4.59
CA GLU A 146 -13.57 -22.30 -5.30
C GLU A 146 -12.29 -22.95 -4.78
N LEU A 147 -11.25 -22.18 -4.47
CA LEU A 147 -10.01 -22.69 -3.87
C LEU A 147 -10.26 -23.24 -2.46
N SER A 148 -11.16 -22.60 -1.69
CA SER A 148 -11.57 -23.10 -0.37
C SER A 148 -12.25 -24.46 -0.45
N PHE A 149 -13.05 -24.71 -1.49
CA PHE A 149 -13.60 -26.04 -1.74
C PHE A 149 -12.49 -27.08 -1.91
N HIS A 150 -11.52 -26.82 -2.80
CA HIS A 150 -10.41 -27.76 -3.05
C HIS A 150 -9.56 -28.07 -1.82
N VAL A 151 -9.25 -27.06 -0.98
CA VAL A 151 -8.46 -27.30 0.23
C VAL A 151 -9.23 -28.09 1.30
N ASN A 152 -10.55 -27.95 1.35
CA ASN A 152 -11.39 -28.71 2.28
C ASN A 152 -11.68 -30.14 1.78
N ASP A 153 -11.74 -30.35 0.46
CA ASP A 153 -12.02 -31.64 -0.16
C ASP A 153 -10.78 -32.53 -0.19
N SER A 154 -9.67 -32.06 -0.76
CA SER A 154 -8.47 -32.88 -1.00
C SER A 154 -7.31 -32.60 -0.06
N GLY A 155 -7.23 -31.41 0.53
CA GLY A 155 -6.06 -30.96 1.30
C GLY A 155 -4.77 -30.83 0.49
N ASP A 156 -4.84 -30.83 -0.86
CA ASP A 156 -3.66 -30.73 -1.76
C ASP A 156 -2.82 -29.49 -1.44
N PRO A 157 -1.50 -29.63 -1.14
CA PRO A 157 -0.61 -28.48 -0.89
C PRO A 157 -0.61 -27.43 -2.01
N ARG A 158 -0.84 -27.85 -3.26
CA ARG A 158 -0.96 -26.92 -4.39
C ARG A 158 -2.21 -26.04 -4.28
N ALA A 159 -3.33 -26.60 -3.81
CA ALA A 159 -4.54 -25.81 -3.57
C ALA A 159 -4.31 -24.77 -2.47
N TRP A 160 -3.58 -25.13 -1.39
CA TRP A 160 -3.18 -24.19 -0.34
C TRP A 160 -2.27 -23.09 -0.86
N THR A 161 -1.32 -23.40 -1.75
CA THR A 161 -0.47 -22.42 -2.43
C THR A 161 -1.30 -21.43 -3.25
N LEU A 162 -2.24 -21.91 -4.04
CA LEU A 162 -3.12 -21.08 -4.86
C LEU A 162 -4.03 -20.20 -4.00
N LEU A 163 -4.59 -20.77 -2.93
CA LEU A 163 -5.43 -20.04 -1.98
C LEU A 163 -4.64 -18.93 -1.28
N ASN A 164 -3.42 -19.20 -0.79
CA ASN A 164 -2.55 -18.17 -0.24
C ASN A 164 -2.33 -17.02 -1.23
N ASN A 165 -2.01 -17.35 -2.48
CA ASN A 165 -1.77 -16.34 -3.51
C ASN A 165 -3.02 -15.48 -3.81
N ALA A 166 -4.20 -16.09 -3.86
CA ALA A 166 -5.46 -15.36 -4.04
C ALA A 166 -5.75 -14.44 -2.82
N GLN A 167 -5.59 -14.97 -1.60
CA GLN A 167 -5.77 -14.20 -0.38
C GLN A 167 -4.79 -13.02 -0.27
N ALA A 168 -3.53 -13.19 -0.72
CA ALA A 168 -2.55 -12.09 -0.76
C ALA A 168 -2.99 -10.94 -1.69
N VAL A 169 -3.64 -11.26 -2.82
CA VAL A 169 -4.22 -10.23 -3.71
C VAL A 169 -5.40 -9.53 -3.04
N ALA A 170 -6.29 -10.28 -2.38
CA ALA A 170 -7.41 -9.72 -1.62
C ALA A 170 -6.93 -8.76 -0.51
N VAL A 171 -5.91 -9.16 0.24
CA VAL A 171 -5.24 -8.32 1.26
C VAL A 171 -4.71 -7.03 0.67
N SER A 172 -4.03 -7.11 -0.49
CA SER A 172 -3.49 -5.92 -1.16
C SER A 172 -4.61 -4.96 -1.56
N LEU A 173 -5.71 -5.47 -2.13
CA LEU A 173 -6.88 -4.67 -2.51
C LEU A 173 -7.54 -4.02 -1.29
N ALA A 174 -7.85 -4.79 -0.23
CA ALA A 174 -8.47 -4.28 0.99
C ALA A 174 -7.65 -3.14 1.61
N ARG A 175 -6.33 -3.33 1.75
CA ARG A 175 -5.41 -2.32 2.28
C ARG A 175 -5.40 -1.04 1.44
N ARG A 176 -5.38 -1.15 0.11
CA ARG A 176 -5.36 0.02 -0.79
C ARG A 176 -6.63 0.85 -0.69
N LEU A 177 -7.75 0.20 -0.45
CA LEU A 177 -9.05 0.85 -0.27
C LEU A 177 -9.28 1.36 1.17
N GLY A 178 -8.36 1.08 2.11
CA GLY A 178 -8.43 1.54 3.50
C GLY A 178 -9.18 0.62 4.45
N TYR A 179 -9.50 -0.61 4.04
CA TYR A 179 -10.12 -1.63 4.90
C TYR A 179 -9.05 -2.41 5.67
N ASN A 180 -8.36 -1.74 6.58
CA ASN A 180 -7.21 -2.28 7.29
C ASN A 180 -7.56 -3.51 8.16
N ASP A 181 -8.72 -3.53 8.79
CA ASP A 181 -9.17 -4.68 9.59
C ASP A 181 -9.41 -5.90 8.71
N LEU A 182 -10.02 -5.73 7.53
CA LEU A 182 -10.19 -6.80 6.56
C LEU A 182 -8.85 -7.28 6.00
N ALA A 183 -7.93 -6.38 5.74
CA ALA A 183 -6.58 -6.72 5.30
C ALA A 183 -5.84 -7.52 6.39
N ASN A 184 -5.94 -7.15 7.66
CA ASN A 184 -5.37 -7.90 8.77
C ASN A 184 -5.96 -9.30 8.88
N PHE A 185 -7.28 -9.41 8.82
CA PHE A 185 -7.96 -10.70 8.80
C PHE A 185 -7.50 -11.58 7.64
N GLY A 186 -7.42 -11.02 6.43
CA GLY A 186 -6.94 -11.71 5.24
C GLY A 186 -5.48 -12.17 5.35
N ILE A 187 -4.59 -11.40 6.02
CA ILE A 187 -3.20 -11.82 6.27
C ILE A 187 -3.15 -13.07 7.15
N GLU A 188 -3.97 -13.14 8.21
CA GLU A 188 -4.02 -14.33 9.07
C GLU A 188 -4.51 -15.57 8.30
N ARG A 189 -5.51 -15.40 7.42
CA ARG A 189 -5.98 -16.47 6.53
C ARG A 189 -4.89 -16.90 5.53
N ALA A 190 -4.20 -15.96 4.91
CA ALA A 190 -3.08 -16.24 4.00
C ALA A 190 -1.92 -16.94 4.72
N ALA A 191 -1.60 -16.55 5.96
CA ALA A 191 -0.57 -17.20 6.76
C ALA A 191 -0.93 -18.64 7.12
N ALA A 192 -2.20 -18.91 7.43
CA ALA A 192 -2.69 -20.27 7.68
C ALA A 192 -2.62 -21.16 6.43
N ALA A 193 -2.93 -20.62 5.24
CA ALA A 193 -2.77 -21.30 3.97
C ALA A 193 -1.29 -21.54 3.62
N ALA A 194 -0.43 -20.54 3.84
CA ALA A 194 1.01 -20.65 3.64
C ALA A 194 1.64 -21.78 4.45
N ALA A 195 1.20 -21.97 5.69
CA ALA A 195 1.72 -23.03 6.57
C ALA A 195 1.37 -24.47 6.08
N ARG A 196 0.39 -24.59 5.18
CA ARG A 196 -0.07 -25.88 4.60
C ARG A 196 0.36 -26.09 3.15
N SER A 197 1.09 -25.12 2.56
CA SER A 197 1.43 -25.11 1.14
C SER A 197 2.66 -25.91 0.77
N GLU A 198 3.47 -26.37 1.72
CA GLU A 198 4.80 -26.97 1.51
C GLU A 198 5.84 -26.04 0.84
N ASP A 199 5.49 -24.82 0.48
CA ASP A 199 6.42 -23.81 -0.04
C ASP A 199 7.08 -23.03 1.11
N PRO A 200 8.41 -23.18 1.33
CA PRO A 200 9.09 -22.57 2.47
C PRO A 200 9.12 -21.03 2.44
N ASN A 201 8.87 -20.42 1.29
CA ASN A 201 8.87 -18.97 1.12
C ASN A 201 7.52 -18.33 1.45
N LEU A 202 6.40 -19.03 1.31
CA LEU A 202 5.08 -18.45 1.57
C LEU A 202 4.87 -18.02 3.03
N PRO A 203 5.31 -18.77 4.07
CA PRO A 203 5.27 -18.28 5.45
C PRO A 203 6.10 -17.01 5.65
N ARG A 204 7.23 -16.85 4.95
CA ARG A 204 8.07 -15.64 4.99
C ARG A 204 7.37 -14.44 4.36
N LEU A 205 6.68 -14.64 3.25
CA LEU A 205 5.87 -13.62 2.58
C LEU A 205 4.63 -13.20 3.42
N ALA A 206 4.07 -14.10 4.20
CA ALA A 206 3.05 -13.77 5.19
C ALA A 206 3.61 -12.81 6.26
N GLN A 207 4.84 -13.04 6.75
CA GLN A 207 5.50 -12.11 7.69
C GLN A 207 5.80 -10.76 7.02
N LEU A 208 6.22 -10.74 5.75
CA LEU A 208 6.41 -9.52 4.96
C LEU A 208 5.11 -8.69 4.87
N SER A 209 3.99 -9.35 4.62
CA SER A 209 2.66 -8.72 4.54
C SER A 209 2.22 -8.16 5.90
N ARG A 210 2.44 -8.92 6.98
CA ARG A 210 2.17 -8.48 8.36
C ARG A 210 3.05 -7.28 8.74
N ALA A 211 4.34 -7.28 8.39
CA ALA A 211 5.24 -6.16 8.60
C ALA A 211 4.79 -4.88 7.87
N LEU A 212 4.22 -5.03 6.66
CA LEU A 212 3.61 -3.91 5.93
C LEU A 212 2.42 -3.30 6.70
N LEU A 213 1.58 -4.12 7.31
CA LEU A 213 0.45 -3.63 8.10
C LEU A 213 0.91 -2.94 9.39
N LEU A 214 1.88 -3.54 10.11
CA LEU A 214 2.50 -2.91 11.28
C LEU A 214 3.14 -1.56 10.94
N MET A 215 3.71 -1.46 9.74
CA MET A 215 4.26 -0.19 9.23
C MET A 215 3.18 0.89 9.09
N THR A 216 1.95 0.55 8.72
CA THR A 216 0.87 1.56 8.58
C THR A 216 0.42 2.13 9.92
N ILE A 217 0.48 1.35 10.99
CA ILE A 217 0.11 1.78 12.36
C ILE A 217 1.29 2.32 13.18
N GLY A 218 2.48 2.44 12.58
CA GLY A 218 3.66 3.00 13.25
C GLY A 218 4.40 2.03 14.18
N ALA A 219 4.10 0.74 14.12
CA ALA A 219 4.77 -0.29 14.91
C ALA A 219 6.07 -0.76 14.22
N TRP A 220 7.00 0.20 13.99
CA TRP A 220 8.21 0.00 13.19
C TRP A 220 9.09 -1.14 13.71
N ASP A 221 9.38 -1.16 15.01
CA ASP A 221 10.26 -2.16 15.62
C ASP A 221 9.64 -3.55 15.61
N ALA A 222 8.32 -3.65 15.80
CA ALA A 222 7.61 -4.93 15.65
C ALA A 222 7.65 -5.42 14.19
N GLY A 223 7.44 -4.52 13.23
CA GLY A 223 7.58 -4.81 11.81
C GLY A 223 8.99 -5.29 11.46
N MET A 224 10.02 -4.63 11.98
CA MET A 224 11.43 -5.02 11.78
C MET A 224 11.71 -6.42 12.31
N LYS A 225 11.28 -6.74 13.54
CA LYS A 225 11.45 -8.09 14.13
C LYS A 225 10.80 -9.19 13.28
N LEU A 226 9.66 -8.91 12.62
CA LEU A 226 9.05 -9.87 11.71
C LEU A 226 9.89 -10.09 10.45
N VAL A 227 10.42 -9.01 9.86
CA VAL A 227 11.27 -9.08 8.67
C VAL A 227 12.58 -9.82 8.97
N GLU A 228 13.22 -9.51 10.08
CA GLU A 228 14.47 -10.17 10.53
C GLU A 228 14.23 -11.68 10.75
N ARG A 229 13.15 -12.03 11.47
CA ARG A 229 12.78 -13.44 11.68
C ARG A 229 12.52 -14.16 10.37
N ALA A 230 11.82 -13.52 9.43
CA ALA A 230 11.52 -14.08 8.11
C ALA A 230 12.80 -14.31 7.28
N GLY A 231 13.82 -13.46 7.44
CA GLY A 231 15.09 -13.57 6.76
C GLY A 231 16.08 -14.56 7.40
N THR A 232 15.89 -14.92 8.68
CA THR A 232 16.79 -15.79 9.41
C THR A 232 16.80 -17.21 8.82
N GLY A 233 18.01 -17.75 8.59
CA GLY A 233 18.20 -19.13 8.11
C GLY A 233 17.66 -19.37 6.69
N MET A 234 17.55 -18.33 5.86
CA MET A 234 17.20 -18.51 4.45
C MET A 234 18.37 -19.10 3.68
N ASP A 235 18.09 -20.17 2.94
CA ASP A 235 18.96 -20.60 1.87
C ASP A 235 18.76 -19.68 0.66
N LEU A 236 19.85 -19.04 0.22
CA LEU A 236 19.84 -18.08 -0.89
C LEU A 236 20.35 -18.69 -2.22
N ASP A 237 20.48 -20.01 -2.29
CA ASP A 237 20.96 -20.68 -3.51
C ASP A 237 19.93 -20.56 -4.64
N SER A 238 18.62 -20.61 -4.31
CA SER A 238 17.57 -20.44 -5.32
C SER A 238 17.27 -18.98 -5.63
N SER A 239 16.89 -18.70 -6.88
CA SER A 239 16.47 -17.37 -7.31
C SER A 239 15.18 -16.92 -6.61
N GLU A 240 14.26 -17.85 -6.30
CA GLU A 240 13.03 -17.60 -5.56
C GLU A 240 13.34 -17.07 -4.14
N SER A 241 14.17 -17.80 -3.39
CA SER A 241 14.55 -17.42 -2.03
C SER A 241 15.30 -16.09 -2.02
N ARG A 242 16.17 -15.88 -3.01
CA ARG A 242 16.91 -14.61 -3.16
C ARG A 242 15.98 -13.43 -3.45
N ALA A 243 14.94 -13.63 -4.28
CA ALA A 243 13.93 -12.60 -4.52
C ALA A 243 13.11 -12.28 -3.25
N VAL A 244 12.74 -13.31 -2.48
CA VAL A 244 12.05 -13.13 -1.19
C VAL A 244 12.93 -12.39 -0.18
N PHE A 245 14.21 -12.79 -0.04
CA PHE A 245 15.17 -12.08 0.82
C PHE A 245 15.28 -10.61 0.42
N GLY A 246 15.45 -10.32 -0.86
CA GLY A 246 15.56 -8.95 -1.34
C GLY A 246 14.28 -8.13 -1.06
N ALA A 247 13.10 -8.72 -1.20
CA ALA A 247 11.84 -8.06 -0.85
C ALA A 247 11.72 -7.78 0.66
N LEU A 248 12.22 -8.69 1.51
CA LEU A 248 12.32 -8.47 2.96
C LEU A 248 13.26 -7.29 3.26
N GLN A 249 14.43 -7.23 2.61
CA GLN A 249 15.38 -6.12 2.77
C GLN A 249 14.78 -4.77 2.30
N LEU A 250 14.04 -4.73 1.20
CA LEU A 250 13.34 -3.51 0.78
C LEU A 250 12.28 -3.08 1.82
N ARG A 251 11.60 -4.02 2.46
CA ARG A 251 10.66 -3.72 3.54
C ARG A 251 11.38 -3.16 4.77
N ALA A 252 12.50 -3.77 5.16
CA ALA A 252 13.33 -3.28 6.25
C ALA A 252 13.84 -1.87 5.98
N ALA A 253 14.25 -1.57 4.75
CA ALA A 253 14.69 -0.23 4.34
C ALA A 253 13.59 0.82 4.56
N ILE A 254 12.35 0.54 4.14
CA ILE A 254 11.23 1.49 4.34
C ILE A 254 10.84 1.59 5.82
N LEU A 255 10.85 0.48 6.58
CA LEU A 255 10.59 0.51 8.03
C LEU A 255 11.63 1.38 8.76
N SER A 256 12.92 1.20 8.47
CA SER A 256 14.01 1.99 9.03
C SER A 256 13.89 3.47 8.65
N ALA A 257 13.56 3.76 7.38
CA ALA A 257 13.35 5.14 6.92
C ALA A 257 12.21 5.83 7.69
N ARG A 258 11.06 5.16 7.87
CA ARG A 258 9.94 5.68 8.64
C ARG A 258 10.23 5.83 10.13
N ALA A 259 11.11 4.99 10.67
CA ALA A 259 11.62 5.13 12.03
C ALA A 259 12.72 6.21 12.17
N GLY A 260 13.09 6.90 11.08
CA GLY A 260 14.13 7.93 11.08
C GLY A 260 15.56 7.39 11.17
N ARG A 261 15.78 6.09 10.97
CA ARG A 261 17.07 5.41 11.01
C ARG A 261 17.70 5.37 9.61
N ALA A 262 18.29 6.47 9.19
CA ALA A 262 18.77 6.63 7.82
C ALA A 262 19.90 5.63 7.48
N GLY A 263 20.86 5.39 8.40
CA GLY A 263 21.95 4.42 8.20
C GLY A 263 21.39 3.03 7.90
N ASP A 264 20.53 2.51 8.78
CA ASP A 264 19.90 1.19 8.64
C ASP A 264 19.08 1.09 7.33
N ALA A 265 18.37 2.18 6.98
CA ALA A 265 17.56 2.21 5.77
C ALA A 265 18.40 2.00 4.50
N TRP A 266 19.55 2.68 4.42
CA TRP A 266 20.46 2.54 3.28
C TRP A 266 21.24 1.24 3.29
N GLU A 267 21.57 0.69 4.46
CA GLU A 267 22.17 -0.64 4.59
C GLU A 267 21.25 -1.72 4.03
N HIS A 268 20.01 -1.76 4.48
CA HIS A 268 18.99 -2.70 3.96
C HIS A 268 18.75 -2.53 2.45
N TYR A 269 18.71 -1.28 1.97
CA TYR A 269 18.65 -1.00 0.54
C TYR A 269 19.85 -1.58 -0.21
N GLY A 270 21.06 -1.48 0.36
CA GLY A 270 22.27 -2.08 -0.19
C GLY A 270 22.19 -3.60 -0.30
N LEU A 271 21.70 -4.27 0.75
CA LEU A 271 21.49 -5.73 0.75
C LEU A 271 20.46 -6.16 -0.31
N ALA A 272 19.37 -5.42 -0.47
CA ALA A 272 18.41 -5.67 -1.53
C ALA A 272 19.04 -5.50 -2.93
N SER A 273 19.87 -4.46 -3.11
CA SER A 273 20.55 -4.21 -4.38
C SER A 273 21.51 -5.34 -4.73
N GLU A 274 22.23 -5.88 -3.75
CA GLU A 274 23.12 -7.01 -3.95
C GLU A 274 22.35 -8.28 -4.33
N ALA A 275 21.25 -8.58 -3.60
CA ALA A 275 20.39 -9.71 -3.93
C ALA A 275 19.84 -9.62 -5.37
N ALA A 276 19.45 -8.41 -5.81
CA ALA A 276 18.93 -8.21 -7.16
C ALA A 276 20.00 -8.37 -8.27
N ARG A 277 21.27 -8.00 -8.00
CA ARG A 277 22.37 -8.21 -8.97
C ARG A 277 22.67 -9.68 -9.19
N GLN A 278 22.39 -10.53 -8.20
CA GLN A 278 22.62 -11.97 -8.27
C GLN A 278 21.48 -12.74 -8.96
N LEU A 279 20.37 -12.07 -9.30
CA LEU A 279 19.31 -12.68 -10.08
C LEU A 279 19.66 -12.69 -11.58
N PRO A 280 19.25 -13.73 -12.32
CA PRO A 280 19.33 -13.71 -13.77
C PRO A 280 18.60 -12.49 -14.38
N GLU A 281 19.13 -11.93 -15.46
CA GLU A 281 18.55 -10.75 -16.12
C GLU A 281 17.07 -10.95 -16.51
N ARG A 282 16.70 -12.18 -16.88
CA ARG A 282 15.34 -12.58 -17.25
C ARG A 282 14.70 -13.49 -16.20
N ALA A 283 14.96 -13.22 -14.91
CA ALA A 283 14.31 -13.97 -13.86
C ALA A 283 12.77 -13.80 -13.93
N PRO A 284 12.00 -14.88 -13.70
CA PRO A 284 10.55 -14.78 -13.57
C PRO A 284 10.14 -13.84 -12.42
N ASP A 285 8.92 -13.35 -12.46
CA ASP A 285 8.33 -12.62 -11.32
C ASP A 285 7.90 -13.62 -10.23
N PHE A 286 8.85 -14.01 -9.39
CA PHE A 286 8.59 -14.92 -8.28
C PHE A 286 7.60 -14.29 -7.30
N TYR A 287 6.54 -15.01 -6.98
CA TYR A 287 5.48 -14.62 -6.02
C TYR A 287 4.77 -13.28 -6.33
N GLY A 288 4.97 -12.70 -7.50
CA GLY A 288 4.44 -11.38 -7.84
C GLY A 288 5.17 -10.22 -7.15
N LEU A 289 6.39 -10.46 -6.67
CA LEU A 289 7.21 -9.46 -5.97
C LEU A 289 7.79 -8.40 -6.90
N GLN A 290 7.88 -8.71 -8.20
CA GLN A 290 8.54 -7.86 -9.21
C GLN A 290 9.96 -7.47 -8.77
N PHE A 291 10.66 -8.39 -8.10
CA PHE A 291 11.95 -8.12 -7.51
C PHE A 291 13.06 -8.21 -8.57
N HIS A 292 13.59 -7.07 -8.97
CA HIS A 292 14.68 -6.90 -9.93
C HIS A 292 15.35 -5.53 -9.72
N LEU A 293 16.50 -5.27 -10.32
CA LEU A 293 17.31 -4.05 -10.13
C LEU A 293 16.51 -2.76 -10.30
N LEU A 294 15.66 -2.68 -11.31
CA LEU A 294 14.87 -1.46 -11.55
C LEU A 294 13.84 -1.21 -10.44
N ASN A 295 13.19 -2.26 -9.91
CA ASN A 295 12.29 -2.11 -8.77
C ASN A 295 13.06 -1.72 -7.49
N VAL A 296 14.27 -2.23 -7.29
CA VAL A 296 15.13 -1.79 -6.20
C VAL A 296 15.46 -0.31 -6.34
N ALA A 297 15.78 0.15 -7.56
CA ALA A 297 16.04 1.57 -7.81
C ALA A 297 14.82 2.48 -7.52
N ILE A 298 13.60 2.03 -7.86
CA ILE A 298 12.34 2.69 -7.46
C ILE A 298 12.25 2.81 -5.93
N HIS A 299 12.54 1.73 -5.20
CA HIS A 299 12.54 1.75 -3.74
C HIS A 299 13.60 2.69 -3.15
N GLY A 300 14.73 2.91 -3.84
CA GLY A 300 15.71 3.90 -3.43
C GLY A 300 15.16 5.33 -3.43
N VAL A 301 14.27 5.67 -4.38
CA VAL A 301 13.53 6.93 -4.35
C VAL A 301 12.55 6.96 -3.18
N ALA A 302 11.79 5.87 -2.97
CA ALA A 302 10.84 5.78 -1.87
C ALA A 302 11.53 5.89 -0.49
N VAL A 303 12.70 5.27 -0.28
CA VAL A 303 13.50 5.40 0.95
C VAL A 303 13.87 6.85 1.21
N ALA A 304 14.37 7.56 0.18
CA ALA A 304 14.71 8.99 0.31
C ALA A 304 13.47 9.84 0.66
N VAL A 305 12.32 9.59 0.02
CA VAL A 305 11.05 10.27 0.34
C VAL A 305 10.60 10.01 1.78
N GLU A 306 10.67 8.77 2.26
CA GLU A 306 10.28 8.43 3.63
C GLU A 306 11.27 8.99 4.68
N LEU A 307 12.54 9.17 4.33
CA LEU A 307 13.54 9.90 5.13
C LEU A 307 13.36 11.42 5.07
N THR A 308 12.43 11.92 4.26
CA THR A 308 12.25 13.37 3.97
C THR A 308 13.48 14.04 3.30
N ASP A 309 14.35 13.24 2.68
CA ASP A 309 15.46 13.72 1.85
C ASP A 309 14.96 13.85 0.38
N PHE A 310 14.20 14.93 0.17
CA PHE A 310 13.51 15.14 -1.11
C PHE A 310 14.48 15.46 -2.25
N ASP A 311 15.60 16.10 -1.96
CA ASP A 311 16.64 16.40 -2.97
C ASP A 311 17.29 15.11 -3.46
N GLU A 312 17.58 14.17 -2.56
CA GLU A 312 18.07 12.84 -2.91
C GLU A 312 17.03 12.05 -3.71
N ALA A 313 15.74 12.13 -3.33
CA ALA A 313 14.67 11.47 -4.07
C ALA A 313 14.61 11.97 -5.52
N ILE A 314 14.63 13.28 -5.74
CA ILE A 314 14.62 13.90 -7.07
C ILE A 314 15.89 13.54 -7.86
N ARG A 315 17.05 13.54 -7.21
CA ARG A 315 18.33 13.17 -7.84
C ARG A 315 18.33 11.70 -8.27
N ARG A 316 17.77 10.78 -7.48
CA ARG A 316 17.63 9.37 -7.86
C ARG A 316 16.66 9.19 -9.00
N ASP A 317 15.51 9.87 -8.94
CA ASP A 317 14.51 9.84 -10.02
C ASP A 317 15.10 10.29 -11.36
N SER A 318 15.90 11.37 -11.39
CA SER A 318 16.49 11.88 -12.62
C SER A 318 17.40 10.89 -13.37
N ARG A 319 17.82 9.80 -12.70
CA ARG A 319 18.64 8.72 -13.27
C ARG A 319 17.83 7.51 -13.68
N LEU A 320 16.50 7.53 -13.43
CA LEU A 320 15.63 6.41 -13.73
C LEU A 320 14.86 6.63 -15.03
N SER A 321 14.79 5.57 -15.82
CA SER A 321 13.87 5.45 -16.94
C SER A 321 12.99 4.22 -16.70
N LEU A 322 11.69 4.43 -16.59
CA LEU A 322 10.73 3.35 -16.33
C LEU A 322 10.02 2.95 -17.63
N PRO A 323 10.43 1.82 -18.24
CA PRO A 323 9.76 1.29 -19.42
C PRO A 323 8.36 0.77 -19.10
N THR A 324 7.53 0.61 -20.11
CA THR A 324 6.16 0.09 -19.98
C THR A 324 6.10 -1.36 -19.50
N SER A 325 7.21 -2.10 -19.56
CA SER A 325 7.35 -3.45 -18.98
C SER A 325 7.32 -3.48 -17.46
N VAL A 326 7.63 -2.36 -16.79
CA VAL A 326 7.38 -2.20 -15.36
C VAL A 326 5.88 -2.06 -15.15
N SER A 327 5.31 -2.76 -14.17
CA SER A 327 3.87 -2.76 -13.91
C SER A 327 3.31 -1.34 -13.71
N ALA A 328 2.06 -1.15 -14.08
CA ALA A 328 1.38 0.13 -13.91
C ALA A 328 1.36 0.56 -12.44
N GLU A 329 1.17 -0.39 -11.52
CA GLU A 329 1.21 -0.17 -10.08
C GLU A 329 2.53 0.45 -9.63
N ARG A 330 3.67 -0.11 -10.02
CA ARG A 330 5.00 0.37 -9.65
C ARG A 330 5.31 1.73 -10.26
N ARG A 331 4.99 1.92 -11.54
CA ARG A 331 5.19 3.20 -12.22
C ARG A 331 4.36 4.31 -11.59
N ALA A 332 3.09 4.08 -11.35
CA ALA A 332 2.23 5.10 -10.75
C ALA A 332 2.63 5.42 -9.31
N HIS A 333 3.00 4.41 -8.50
CA HIS A 333 3.48 4.63 -7.14
C HIS A 333 4.76 5.49 -7.12
N HIS A 334 5.69 5.21 -8.01
CA HIS A 334 6.90 6.01 -8.18
C HIS A 334 6.58 7.47 -8.56
N GLU A 335 5.66 7.69 -9.51
CA GLU A 335 5.24 9.05 -9.89
C GLU A 335 4.58 9.80 -8.71
N ILE A 336 3.84 9.09 -7.83
CA ILE A 336 3.28 9.66 -6.61
C ILE A 336 4.38 10.06 -5.64
N ASP A 337 5.38 9.20 -5.40
CA ASP A 337 6.48 9.48 -4.49
C ASP A 337 7.32 10.67 -4.96
N VAL A 338 7.64 10.74 -6.27
CA VAL A 338 8.33 11.89 -6.85
C VAL A 338 7.45 13.15 -6.76
N GLY A 339 6.14 13.04 -7.02
CA GLY A 339 5.19 14.13 -6.85
C GLY A 339 5.19 14.70 -5.43
N ARG A 340 5.24 13.82 -4.41
CA ARG A 340 5.37 14.21 -2.99
C ARG A 340 6.67 14.98 -2.71
N ALA A 341 7.79 14.54 -3.24
CA ALA A 341 9.08 15.21 -3.11
C ALA A 341 9.03 16.60 -3.73
N LEU A 342 8.49 16.71 -4.95
CA LEU A 342 8.37 17.98 -5.67
C LEU A 342 7.43 18.98 -4.98
N VAL A 343 6.29 18.53 -4.42
CA VAL A 343 5.41 19.35 -3.58
C VAL A 343 6.17 19.86 -2.35
N SER A 344 6.96 19.01 -1.72
CA SER A 344 7.71 19.37 -0.50
C SER A 344 8.85 20.35 -0.75
N THR A 345 9.39 20.39 -1.97
CA THR A 345 10.44 21.33 -2.42
C THR A 345 9.90 22.55 -3.17
N GLY A 346 8.56 22.71 -3.24
CA GLY A 346 7.94 23.87 -3.89
C GLY A 346 7.96 23.85 -5.42
N GLN A 347 8.23 22.71 -6.04
CA GLN A 347 8.27 22.55 -7.50
C GLN A 347 6.88 22.19 -8.06
N TRP A 348 5.91 23.09 -7.89
CA TRP A 348 4.48 22.87 -8.05
C TRP A 348 4.07 22.36 -9.44
N ASP A 349 4.57 22.98 -10.50
CA ASP A 349 4.23 22.59 -11.88
C ASP A 349 4.77 21.21 -12.24
N GLN A 350 5.95 20.85 -11.71
CA GLN A 350 6.52 19.53 -11.92
C GLN A 350 5.73 18.48 -11.12
N ALA A 351 5.35 18.80 -9.89
CA ALA A 351 4.52 17.93 -9.05
C ALA A 351 3.18 17.63 -9.73
N LEU A 352 2.50 18.65 -10.28
CA LEU A 352 1.25 18.45 -11.01
C LEU A 352 1.43 17.50 -12.21
N ARG A 353 2.49 17.69 -13.00
CA ARG A 353 2.78 16.78 -14.13
C ARG A 353 2.97 15.32 -13.69
N ARG A 354 3.68 15.10 -12.56
CA ARG A 354 3.89 13.75 -12.01
C ARG A 354 2.59 13.11 -11.55
N LEU A 355 1.74 13.85 -10.84
CA LEU A 355 0.45 13.34 -10.35
C LEU A 355 -0.54 13.06 -11.48
N LEU A 356 -0.58 13.89 -12.52
CA LEU A 356 -1.36 13.64 -13.73
C LEU A 356 -0.86 12.39 -14.46
N ARG A 357 0.45 12.18 -14.52
CA ARG A 357 1.04 10.97 -15.10
C ARG A 357 0.72 9.73 -14.27
N ALA A 358 0.79 9.80 -12.95
CA ALA A 358 0.36 8.71 -12.08
C ALA A 358 -1.10 8.33 -12.34
N GLU A 359 -1.97 9.33 -12.42
CA GLU A 359 -3.40 9.13 -12.69
C GLU A 359 -3.67 8.54 -14.07
N SER A 360 -2.92 8.95 -15.09
CA SER A 360 -3.04 8.37 -16.44
C SER A 360 -2.56 6.91 -16.51
N ILE A 361 -1.56 6.53 -15.73
CA ILE A 361 -1.01 5.16 -15.69
C ILE A 361 -1.93 4.22 -14.90
N ALA A 362 -2.40 4.66 -13.73
CA ALA A 362 -3.19 3.85 -12.79
C ALA A 362 -4.27 4.71 -12.11
N PRO A 363 -5.39 4.98 -12.81
CA PRO A 363 -6.41 5.91 -12.35
C PRO A 363 -6.96 5.56 -10.96
N GLN A 364 -7.46 4.32 -10.76
CA GLN A 364 -8.03 3.89 -9.49
C GLN A 364 -7.00 3.95 -8.37
N MET A 365 -5.81 3.38 -8.59
CA MET A 365 -4.75 3.41 -7.58
C MET A 365 -4.43 4.84 -7.15
N THR A 366 -4.27 5.78 -8.07
CA THR A 366 -3.88 7.17 -7.77
C THR A 366 -4.99 7.89 -7.02
N ARG A 367 -6.25 7.72 -7.43
CA ARG A 367 -7.41 8.38 -6.78
C ARG A 367 -7.65 7.89 -5.36
N TYR A 368 -7.36 6.61 -5.07
CA TYR A 368 -7.49 6.02 -3.74
C TYR A 368 -6.20 6.15 -2.89
N HIS A 369 -5.09 6.64 -3.46
CA HIS A 369 -3.84 6.75 -2.72
C HIS A 369 -3.83 7.98 -1.79
N PRO A 370 -3.72 7.80 -0.44
CA PRO A 370 -3.84 8.92 0.51
C PRO A 370 -2.84 10.04 0.24
N MET A 371 -1.59 9.69 -0.06
CA MET A 371 -0.55 10.70 -0.29
C MET A 371 -0.66 11.40 -1.64
N ALA A 372 -1.28 10.76 -2.65
CA ALA A 372 -1.61 11.43 -3.90
C ALA A 372 -2.69 12.48 -3.67
N ARG A 373 -3.75 12.11 -2.94
CA ARG A 373 -4.83 13.05 -2.56
C ARG A 373 -4.28 14.25 -1.76
N GLU A 374 -3.46 13.99 -0.74
CA GLU A 374 -2.82 15.05 0.04
C GLU A 374 -1.96 15.97 -0.84
N SER A 375 -1.21 15.41 -1.79
CA SER A 375 -0.39 16.21 -2.71
C SER A 375 -1.24 17.07 -3.64
N VAL A 376 -2.39 16.55 -4.12
CA VAL A 376 -3.33 17.31 -4.95
C VAL A 376 -4.00 18.42 -4.13
N ILE A 377 -4.42 18.17 -2.90
CA ILE A 377 -4.98 19.19 -1.99
C ILE A 377 -3.98 20.32 -1.82
N ARG A 378 -2.71 20.01 -1.59
CA ARG A 378 -1.67 21.04 -1.47
C ARG A 378 -1.43 21.86 -2.74
N LEU A 379 -1.54 21.22 -3.91
CA LEU A 379 -1.51 21.94 -5.18
C LEU A 379 -2.71 22.89 -5.32
N ILE A 380 -3.90 22.46 -4.90
CA ILE A 380 -5.10 23.30 -4.89
C ILE A 380 -4.91 24.50 -3.96
N ASP A 381 -4.44 24.29 -2.73
CA ASP A 381 -4.20 25.35 -1.74
C ASP A 381 -3.13 26.37 -2.20
N HIS A 382 -2.17 25.92 -3.01
CA HIS A 382 -1.11 26.81 -3.53
C HIS A 382 -1.62 27.74 -4.62
N HIS A 383 -2.56 27.30 -5.46
CA HIS A 383 -3.00 28.06 -6.64
C HIS A 383 -4.21 28.96 -6.33
N ARG A 384 -4.07 30.28 -6.51
CA ARG A 384 -5.22 31.21 -6.43
C ARG A 384 -6.28 30.97 -7.51
N LYS A 385 -5.85 30.55 -8.69
CA LYS A 385 -6.69 30.12 -9.82
C LYS A 385 -6.18 28.76 -10.27
N LEU A 386 -7.04 27.76 -10.18
CA LEU A 386 -6.65 26.40 -10.53
C LEU A 386 -6.39 26.29 -12.04
N PRO A 387 -5.22 25.76 -12.44
CA PRO A 387 -5.03 25.32 -13.82
C PRO A 387 -6.07 24.25 -14.19
N GLU A 388 -6.54 24.27 -15.45
CA GLU A 388 -7.58 23.32 -15.90
C GLU A 388 -7.23 21.85 -15.63
N PRO A 389 -5.99 21.35 -15.88
CA PRO A 389 -5.65 19.97 -15.57
C PRO A 389 -5.77 19.64 -14.07
N LEU A 390 -5.45 20.58 -13.18
CA LEU A 390 -5.59 20.39 -11.74
C LEU A 390 -7.06 20.34 -11.33
N ARG A 391 -7.89 21.23 -11.88
CA ARG A 391 -9.34 21.24 -11.65
C ARG A 391 -9.99 19.91 -12.09
N LEU A 392 -9.64 19.42 -13.28
CA LEU A 392 -10.13 18.12 -13.75
C LEU A 392 -9.66 16.95 -12.88
N LEU A 393 -8.43 17.00 -12.35
CA LEU A 393 -7.93 15.99 -11.42
C LEU A 393 -8.66 16.06 -10.08
N GLN A 394 -8.91 17.28 -9.57
CA GLN A 394 -9.72 17.53 -8.39
C GLN A 394 -11.11 16.89 -8.52
N ASP A 395 -11.80 17.16 -9.64
CA ASP A 395 -13.13 16.62 -9.91
C ASP A 395 -13.13 15.07 -9.94
N ARG A 396 -12.13 14.45 -10.64
CA ARG A 396 -12.02 13.00 -10.71
C ARG A 396 -11.66 12.33 -9.39
N MET A 397 -10.99 13.05 -8.48
CA MET A 397 -10.71 12.60 -7.11
C MET A 397 -11.82 12.97 -6.14
N SER A 398 -12.87 13.68 -6.58
CA SER A 398 -13.94 14.22 -5.72
C SER A 398 -13.34 14.98 -4.52
N LEU A 399 -12.45 15.92 -4.79
CA LEU A 399 -11.88 16.83 -3.80
C LEU A 399 -12.58 18.19 -3.94
N THR A 400 -13.26 18.67 -2.92
CA THR A 400 -13.98 19.98 -2.91
C THR A 400 -13.20 21.06 -2.19
#